data_ae87e2d98ccc657afaf5ee0c0ebd5be4
#
_entry.id   ae87e2d98ccc657afaf5ee0c0ebd5be4
#
_cell.length_a   1.000
_cell.length_b   1.000
_cell.length_c   1.000
_cell.angle_alpha   90.00
_cell.angle_beta   90.00
_cell.angle_gamma   90.00
#
_symmetry.space_group_name_H-M   'P 1'
#
loop_
_entity.id
_entity.type
_entity.pdbx_description
1 polymer ?
#
loop_
_entity_poly.entity_id
_entity_poly.type
_entity_poly.pdbx_seq_one_letter_code
_entity_poly.pdbx_strand_id
1 'polypeptide(L)'
;MTRRPLPDLVAQRPQPVINPMALEMEPDGPRKRALEVSHSRVLLGASLFAVVFLVIAVRLVAVTLLPDGADTAVAAPVKIKTADRADIVDRNGVVLATSLTTASLYANPTQVQDPDDYAAQLNAVLPDLNIASTAAKLDSQRGFVWLKRNLTPRQQQAVNRLGLPGIYFQAETKRVYPQGNLTAHLIGFADVDSRGLAGVEKSFDDLLQGGERPLQLSIDVRVQHILHEELSRAIADFHGIGGAGVIMDLKTGEVLSLVSLPDFDPARPGDASDDTRFDRATLGLYEMGSTFKIFNTAIALDSGSATLADGFDASKPIKIGGYRIDDYHGKYRFLSIPEIFTYSSNIG
;
A
#
# COMPACT_ATOMS: atom_id res chain seq x y z
N MET A 1 76.36 -61.70 -87.60
CA MET A 1 76.51 -60.65 -88.61
C MET A 1 76.39 -59.29 -87.93
N THR A 2 77.50 -58.72 -87.87
CA THR A 2 78.01 -57.44 -87.46
C THR A 2 77.24 -56.21 -87.95
N ARG A 3 76.97 -55.25 -87.12
CA ARG A 3 77.00 -53.83 -87.44
C ARG A 3 77.50 -53.01 -86.26
N ARG A 4 78.49 -52.17 -86.53
CA ARG A 4 79.22 -51.26 -85.73
C ARG A 4 78.33 -50.02 -85.33
N PRO A 5 78.62 -49.41 -84.18
CA PRO A 5 78.01 -48.12 -83.79
C PRO A 5 78.86 -46.95 -84.33
N LEU A 6 78.18 -45.83 -84.61
CA LEU A 6 78.74 -44.51 -84.90
C LEU A 6 78.92 -43.68 -83.64
N PRO A 7 79.89 -42.76 -83.60
CA PRO A 7 80.23 -42.05 -82.34
C PRO A 7 79.39 -40.82 -82.06
N ASP A 8 79.18 -40.57 -80.82
CA ASP A 8 78.46 -39.39 -80.22
C ASP A 8 79.29 -38.12 -80.33
N LEU A 9 78.77 -37.09 -81.00
CA LEU A 9 79.17 -35.69 -80.96
C LEU A 9 78.45 -34.97 -79.91
N VAL A 10 79.03 -34.88 -78.68
CA VAL A 10 78.53 -34.06 -77.58
C VAL A 10 78.95 -32.60 -77.87
N ALA A 11 77.98 -31.78 -78.26
CA ALA A 11 78.14 -30.32 -78.35
C ALA A 11 78.17 -29.74 -76.94
N GLN A 12 79.33 -29.23 -76.51
CA GLN A 12 79.42 -28.43 -75.24
C GLN A 12 78.69 -27.12 -75.41
N ARG A 13 77.65 -26.92 -74.63
CA ARG A 13 76.98 -25.60 -74.43
C ARG A 13 77.80 -24.77 -73.50
N PRO A 14 78.10 -23.48 -73.78
CA PRO A 14 78.80 -22.63 -72.85
C PRO A 14 77.94 -22.34 -71.58
N GLN A 15 78.45 -22.44 -70.40
CA GLN A 15 77.81 -22.06 -69.20
C GLN A 15 77.67 -20.51 -69.11
N PRO A 16 76.55 -19.96 -68.65
CA PRO A 16 76.45 -18.53 -68.42
C PRO A 16 77.28 -18.08 -67.22
N VAL A 17 78.08 -17.07 -67.43
CA VAL A 17 78.86 -16.38 -66.40
C VAL A 17 77.89 -15.61 -65.56
N ILE A 18 77.69 -16.04 -64.32
CA ILE A 18 76.89 -15.34 -63.32
C ILE A 18 77.71 -14.16 -62.82
N ASN A 19 77.31 -12.96 -63.18
CA ASN A 19 77.87 -11.73 -62.65
C ASN A 19 77.33 -11.48 -61.23
N PRO A 20 78.06 -11.50 -60.13
CA PRO A 20 77.60 -11.37 -58.77
C PRO A 20 77.10 -9.95 -58.43
N MET A 21 77.15 -8.97 -59.33
CA MET A 21 76.76 -7.60 -59.11
C MET A 21 75.36 -7.24 -59.68
N ALA A 22 74.61 -8.24 -60.19
CA ALA A 22 73.29 -8.02 -60.74
C ALA A 22 72.12 -8.41 -59.80
N LEU A 23 72.41 -8.60 -58.49
CA LEU A 23 71.43 -9.01 -57.49
C LEU A 23 70.85 -7.83 -56.68
N GLU A 24 71.14 -6.60 -57.08
CA GLU A 24 70.55 -5.44 -56.40
C GLU A 24 69.78 -4.54 -57.35
N MET A 25 68.64 -4.96 -57.79
CA MET A 25 67.46 -4.13 -58.14
C MET A 25 66.39 -5.02 -58.74
N GLU A 26 65.65 -5.69 -57.90
CA GLU A 26 64.28 -6.10 -58.28
C GLU A 26 63.38 -4.88 -58.17
N PRO A 27 62.85 -4.35 -59.21
CA PRO A 27 61.82 -3.30 -59.10
C PRO A 27 60.62 -3.84 -58.37
N ASP A 28 60.05 -3.05 -57.48
CA ASP A 28 58.84 -3.36 -56.77
C ASP A 28 57.76 -3.88 -57.70
N GLY A 29 57.64 -5.18 -57.77
CA GLY A 29 56.71 -5.84 -58.67
C GLY A 29 55.23 -5.62 -58.22
N PRO A 30 54.28 -5.78 -59.15
CA PRO A 30 52.84 -5.56 -58.88
C PRO A 30 52.32 -6.38 -57.70
N ARG A 31 52.97 -7.50 -57.35
CA ARG A 31 52.65 -8.32 -56.16
C ARG A 31 52.97 -7.63 -54.83
N LYS A 32 54.14 -6.92 -54.73
CA LYS A 32 54.50 -6.20 -53.53
C LYS A 32 53.55 -5.03 -53.25
N ARG A 33 53.20 -4.28 -54.28
CA ARG A 33 52.17 -3.19 -54.17
C ARG A 33 50.79 -3.71 -53.81
N ALA A 34 50.39 -4.87 -54.32
CA ALA A 34 49.12 -5.51 -53.96
C ALA A 34 49.09 -5.97 -52.49
N LEU A 35 50.21 -6.49 -51.94
CA LEU A 35 50.37 -6.87 -50.55
C LEU A 35 50.37 -5.63 -49.65
N GLU A 36 51.07 -4.56 -49.98
CA GLU A 36 51.08 -3.30 -49.20
C GLU A 36 49.72 -2.64 -49.16
N VAL A 37 48.98 -2.61 -50.26
CA VAL A 37 47.60 -2.10 -50.33
C VAL A 37 46.65 -3.00 -49.49
N SER A 38 46.86 -4.32 -49.53
CA SER A 38 46.06 -5.26 -48.72
C SER A 38 46.35 -5.08 -47.21
N HIS A 39 47.63 -4.94 -46.83
CA HIS A 39 48.02 -4.65 -45.41
C HIS A 39 47.46 -3.32 -44.94
N SER A 40 47.53 -2.28 -45.75
CA SER A 40 46.96 -0.97 -45.39
C SER A 40 45.45 -1.02 -45.21
N ARG A 41 44.72 -1.80 -46.04
CA ARG A 41 43.27 -1.99 -45.89
C ARG A 41 42.92 -2.78 -44.64
N VAL A 42 43.66 -3.83 -44.32
CA VAL A 42 43.49 -4.62 -43.09
C VAL A 42 43.80 -3.78 -41.86
N LEU A 43 44.89 -2.98 -41.88
CA LEU A 43 45.22 -2.07 -40.79
C LEU A 43 44.14 -0.98 -40.59
N LEU A 44 43.60 -0.44 -41.69
CA LEU A 44 42.52 0.55 -41.65
C LEU A 44 41.25 -0.05 -41.07
N GLY A 45 40.88 -1.28 -41.49
CA GLY A 45 39.78 -2.04 -40.90
C GLY A 45 39.97 -2.33 -39.42
N ALA A 46 41.17 -2.82 -39.02
CA ALA A 46 41.50 -3.10 -37.65
C ALA A 46 41.48 -1.84 -36.75
N SER A 47 41.98 -0.70 -37.30
CA SER A 47 41.93 0.57 -36.59
C SER A 47 40.49 1.09 -36.40
N LEU A 48 39.63 0.93 -37.42
CA LEU A 48 38.20 1.27 -37.30
C LEU A 48 37.51 0.45 -36.19
N PHE A 49 37.72 -0.87 -36.19
CA PHE A 49 37.22 -1.74 -35.12
C PHE A 49 37.74 -1.35 -33.75
N ALA A 50 39.06 -1.08 -33.63
CA ALA A 50 39.68 -0.64 -32.38
C ALA A 50 39.05 0.65 -31.84
N VAL A 51 38.77 1.63 -32.72
CA VAL A 51 38.07 2.86 -32.35
C VAL A 51 36.64 2.60 -31.89
N VAL A 52 35.88 1.76 -32.60
CA VAL A 52 34.52 1.39 -32.20
C VAL A 52 34.51 0.70 -30.83
N PHE A 53 35.42 -0.28 -30.62
CA PHE A 53 35.55 -0.95 -29.32
C PHE A 53 35.99 0.01 -28.20
N LEU A 54 36.87 0.97 -28.51
CA LEU A 54 37.27 2.00 -27.54
C LEU A 54 36.11 2.89 -27.16
N VAL A 55 35.29 3.30 -28.12
CA VAL A 55 34.09 4.09 -27.86
C VAL A 55 33.09 3.31 -27.00
N ILE A 56 32.90 2.02 -27.29
CA ILE A 56 32.04 1.15 -26.47
C ILE A 56 32.60 0.99 -25.04
N ALA A 57 33.92 0.76 -24.92
CA ALA A 57 34.57 0.63 -23.62
C ALA A 57 34.48 1.91 -22.80
N VAL A 58 34.75 3.08 -23.41
CA VAL A 58 34.61 4.38 -22.75
C VAL A 58 33.15 4.62 -22.34
N ARG A 59 32.19 4.28 -23.19
CA ARG A 59 30.77 4.40 -22.88
C ARG A 59 30.34 3.48 -21.71
N LEU A 60 30.87 2.25 -21.69
CA LEU A 60 30.62 1.30 -20.62
C LEU A 60 31.19 1.80 -19.27
N VAL A 61 32.40 2.33 -19.29
CA VAL A 61 33.03 2.94 -18.10
C VAL A 61 32.27 4.19 -17.67
N ALA A 62 31.85 5.03 -18.62
CA ALA A 62 31.04 6.23 -18.31
C ALA A 62 29.72 5.84 -17.65
N VAL A 63 29.01 4.84 -18.19
CA VAL A 63 27.73 4.36 -17.61
C VAL A 63 27.91 3.69 -16.24
N THR A 64 29.07 3.06 -15.98
CA THR A 64 29.33 2.39 -14.70
C THR A 64 29.90 3.30 -13.61
N LEU A 65 30.69 4.31 -13.96
CA LEU A 65 31.41 5.15 -13.00
C LEU A 65 30.87 6.57 -12.85
N LEU A 66 30.14 7.07 -13.86
CA LEU A 66 29.51 8.38 -13.83
C LEU A 66 28.00 8.19 -13.73
N PRO A 67 27.35 8.54 -12.61
CA PRO A 67 25.89 8.57 -12.54
C PRO A 67 25.39 9.78 -13.33
N ASP A 68 25.21 9.60 -14.63
CA ASP A 68 24.63 10.63 -15.49
C ASP A 68 23.13 10.77 -15.26
N GLY A 69 22.75 11.95 -14.79
CA GLY A 69 21.40 12.46 -14.87
C GLY A 69 21.05 12.86 -16.30
N ALA A 70 20.68 11.92 -17.16
CA ALA A 70 19.88 12.18 -18.37
C ALA A 70 19.39 10.86 -18.98
N ASP A 71 18.07 10.68 -18.94
CA ASP A 71 17.23 9.96 -19.90
C ASP A 71 17.67 8.56 -20.38
N THR A 72 17.85 7.64 -19.47
CA THR A 72 17.50 6.26 -19.76
C THR A 72 16.19 5.96 -19.05
N ALA A 73 15.14 5.72 -19.83
CA ALA A 73 13.91 5.06 -19.39
C ALA A 73 14.16 3.56 -19.07
N VAL A 74 15.27 3.27 -18.39
CA VAL A 74 15.42 2.11 -17.53
C VAL A 74 14.75 2.54 -16.24
N ALA A 75 13.67 1.87 -15.87
CA ALA A 75 12.90 2.13 -14.67
C ALA A 75 13.83 2.67 -13.57
N ALA A 76 13.69 3.97 -13.24
CA ALA A 76 14.35 4.54 -12.09
C ALA A 76 14.12 3.54 -10.94
N PRO A 77 15.12 3.24 -10.09
CA PRO A 77 14.84 2.47 -8.90
C PRO A 77 13.66 3.19 -8.28
N VAL A 78 12.51 2.51 -8.27
CA VAL A 78 11.33 2.99 -7.58
C VAL A 78 11.88 3.34 -6.20
N LYS A 79 12.04 4.63 -5.90
CA LYS A 79 12.24 5.09 -4.53
C LYS A 79 11.07 4.42 -3.82
N ILE A 80 11.37 3.34 -3.11
CA ILE A 80 10.42 2.77 -2.16
C ILE A 80 10.22 3.95 -1.22
N LYS A 81 9.13 4.68 -1.44
CA LYS A 81 8.69 5.72 -0.54
C LYS A 81 8.47 4.95 0.74
N THR A 82 9.39 5.10 1.68
CA THR A 82 9.24 4.61 3.05
C THR A 82 7.83 4.97 3.48
N ALA A 83 7.16 4.04 4.14
CA ALA A 83 5.74 4.07 4.48
C ALA A 83 5.20 5.50 4.58
N ASP A 84 4.37 5.90 3.62
CA ASP A 84 3.88 7.28 3.50
C ASP A 84 3.02 7.70 4.70
N ARG A 85 2.69 6.75 5.59
CA ARG A 85 1.79 6.95 6.71
C ARG A 85 2.23 6.13 7.92
N ALA A 86 2.42 6.79 9.07
CA ALA A 86 2.86 6.17 10.31
C ALA A 86 1.91 5.07 10.80
N ASP A 87 2.44 4.09 11.52
CA ASP A 87 1.64 3.08 12.19
C ASP A 87 0.81 3.68 13.33
N ILE A 88 -0.36 3.08 13.60
CA ILE A 88 -1.14 3.34 14.79
C ILE A 88 -1.03 2.10 15.68
N VAL A 89 -0.67 2.30 16.95
CA VAL A 89 -0.49 1.22 17.91
C VAL A 89 -1.30 1.47 19.18
N ASP A 90 -1.66 0.39 19.88
CA ASP A 90 -2.26 0.48 21.20
C ASP A 90 -1.22 0.89 22.28
N ARG A 91 -1.66 1.03 23.54
CA ARG A 91 -0.78 1.38 24.66
C ARG A 91 0.37 0.38 24.91
N ASN A 92 0.25 -0.85 24.42
CA ASN A 92 1.21 -1.93 24.58
C ASN A 92 2.08 -2.13 23.33
N GLY A 93 1.91 -1.30 22.27
CA GLY A 93 2.62 -1.43 21.01
C GLY A 93 1.99 -2.42 20.03
N VAL A 94 0.78 -2.93 20.30
CA VAL A 94 0.04 -3.79 19.36
C VAL A 94 -0.42 -2.96 18.18
N VAL A 95 -0.10 -3.41 16.95
CA VAL A 95 -0.43 -2.70 15.71
C VAL A 95 -1.94 -2.72 15.45
N LEU A 96 -2.52 -1.53 15.32
CA LEU A 96 -3.94 -1.30 15.00
C LEU A 96 -4.11 -0.90 13.53
N ALA A 97 -3.18 -0.14 12.98
CA ALA A 97 -3.11 0.18 11.56
C ALA A 97 -1.65 0.28 11.11
N THR A 98 -1.33 -0.27 9.94
CA THR A 98 0.01 -0.23 9.35
C THR A 98 -0.07 -0.05 7.84
N SER A 99 1.04 0.35 7.22
CA SER A 99 1.15 0.54 5.78
C SER A 99 2.06 -0.53 5.18
N LEU A 100 1.55 -1.28 4.20
CA LEU A 100 2.31 -2.31 3.48
C LEU A 100 2.60 -1.87 2.06
N THR A 101 3.84 -2.01 1.62
CA THR A 101 4.19 -1.84 0.20
C THR A 101 3.60 -2.98 -0.62
N THR A 102 2.83 -2.63 -1.63
CA THR A 102 2.19 -3.55 -2.58
C THR A 102 2.55 -3.17 -3.99
N ALA A 103 2.20 -4.00 -4.97
CA ALA A 103 2.30 -3.68 -6.38
C ALA A 103 0.92 -3.50 -6.98
N SER A 104 0.76 -2.51 -7.82
CA SER A 104 -0.44 -2.30 -8.63
C SER A 104 -0.14 -2.55 -10.09
N LEU A 105 -1.06 -3.22 -10.78
CA LEU A 105 -0.95 -3.60 -12.19
C LEU A 105 -1.50 -2.50 -13.08
N TYR A 106 -0.69 -2.04 -14.02
CA TYR A 106 -1.13 -1.14 -15.06
C TYR A 106 -0.68 -1.62 -16.44
N ALA A 107 -1.33 -1.14 -17.46
CA ALA A 107 -0.96 -1.38 -18.84
C ALA A 107 -0.64 -0.07 -19.56
N ASN A 108 0.25 -0.18 -20.55
CA ASN A 108 0.35 0.77 -21.64
C ASN A 108 -0.36 0.17 -22.86
N PRO A 109 -1.62 0.52 -23.14
CA PRO A 109 -2.40 -0.03 -24.25
C PRO A 109 -1.72 0.06 -25.61
N THR A 110 -0.92 1.09 -25.85
CA THR A 110 -0.23 1.26 -27.14
C THR A 110 0.82 0.17 -27.43
N GLN A 111 1.18 -0.64 -26.42
CA GLN A 111 2.13 -1.74 -26.53
C GLN A 111 1.46 -3.12 -26.48
N VAL A 112 0.13 -3.15 -26.29
CA VAL A 112 -0.66 -4.38 -26.26
C VAL A 112 -1.04 -4.78 -27.69
N GLN A 113 -0.73 -6.02 -28.08
CA GLN A 113 -0.99 -6.50 -29.45
C GLN A 113 -2.39 -7.11 -29.60
N ASP A 114 -2.83 -7.90 -28.61
CA ASP A 114 -4.13 -8.58 -28.61
C ASP A 114 -4.81 -8.34 -27.24
N PRO A 115 -5.69 -7.33 -27.14
CA PRO A 115 -6.39 -6.99 -25.91
C PRO A 115 -7.27 -8.10 -25.35
N ASP A 116 -7.91 -8.90 -26.20
CA ASP A 116 -8.82 -9.99 -25.79
C ASP A 116 -8.02 -11.17 -25.21
N ASP A 117 -6.95 -11.58 -25.87
CA ASP A 117 -6.07 -12.64 -25.39
C ASP A 117 -5.39 -12.24 -24.06
N TYR A 118 -4.89 -11.01 -23.97
CA TYR A 118 -4.30 -10.51 -22.73
C TYR A 118 -5.31 -10.47 -21.58
N ALA A 119 -6.55 -10.03 -21.84
CA ALA A 119 -7.61 -10.02 -20.85
C ALA A 119 -7.95 -11.43 -20.34
N ALA A 120 -7.97 -12.42 -21.26
CA ALA A 120 -8.20 -13.82 -20.90
C ALA A 120 -7.05 -14.40 -20.07
N GLN A 121 -5.79 -14.16 -20.46
CA GLN A 121 -4.61 -14.62 -19.71
C GLN A 121 -4.52 -13.96 -18.33
N LEU A 122 -4.81 -12.66 -18.22
CA LEU A 122 -4.84 -11.95 -16.94
C LEU A 122 -5.96 -12.47 -16.04
N ASN A 123 -7.16 -12.74 -16.57
CA ASN A 123 -8.26 -13.31 -15.80
C ASN A 123 -7.93 -14.71 -15.26
N ALA A 124 -7.18 -15.54 -15.99
CA ALA A 124 -6.77 -16.87 -15.54
C ALA A 124 -5.94 -16.83 -14.23
N VAL A 125 -5.14 -15.78 -14.01
CA VAL A 125 -4.32 -15.59 -12.81
C VAL A 125 -4.92 -14.59 -11.81
N LEU A 126 -5.86 -13.76 -12.25
CA LEU A 126 -6.58 -12.76 -11.47
C LEU A 126 -8.09 -12.89 -11.76
N PRO A 127 -8.78 -13.90 -11.17
CA PRO A 127 -10.18 -14.22 -11.50
C PRO A 127 -11.19 -13.12 -11.22
N ASP A 128 -10.85 -12.15 -10.40
CA ASP A 128 -11.66 -10.99 -10.09
C ASP A 128 -11.62 -9.87 -11.14
N LEU A 129 -10.75 -9.99 -12.17
CA LEU A 129 -10.79 -9.11 -13.32
C LEU A 129 -11.90 -9.52 -14.29
N ASN A 130 -12.77 -8.58 -14.63
CA ASN A 130 -13.76 -8.83 -15.68
C ASN A 130 -13.09 -8.76 -17.07
N ILE A 131 -13.19 -9.83 -17.85
CA ILE A 131 -12.52 -9.98 -19.16
C ILE A 131 -12.93 -8.84 -20.11
N ALA A 132 -14.23 -8.58 -20.29
CA ALA A 132 -14.71 -7.59 -21.25
C ALA A 132 -14.26 -6.16 -20.87
N SER A 133 -14.33 -5.79 -19.59
CA SER A 133 -13.88 -4.48 -19.13
C SER A 133 -12.35 -4.34 -19.21
N THR A 134 -11.61 -5.42 -18.99
CA THR A 134 -10.15 -5.44 -19.09
C THR A 134 -9.72 -5.30 -20.56
N ALA A 135 -10.33 -6.06 -21.48
CA ALA A 135 -10.08 -5.93 -22.92
C ALA A 135 -10.36 -4.51 -23.43
N ALA A 136 -11.50 -3.91 -23.05
CA ALA A 136 -11.83 -2.53 -23.40
C ALA A 136 -10.81 -1.50 -22.89
N LYS A 137 -10.23 -1.71 -21.70
CA LYS A 137 -9.14 -0.86 -21.17
C LYS A 137 -7.86 -1.03 -21.99
N LEU A 138 -7.53 -2.26 -22.38
CA LEU A 138 -6.34 -2.61 -23.13
C LEU A 138 -6.42 -2.17 -24.60
N ASP A 139 -7.62 -2.03 -25.17
CA ASP A 139 -7.86 -1.53 -26.54
C ASP A 139 -7.89 0.01 -26.61
N SER A 140 -7.67 0.70 -25.49
CA SER A 140 -7.72 2.16 -25.46
C SER A 140 -6.45 2.79 -26.07
N GLN A 141 -6.57 4.02 -26.60
CA GLN A 141 -5.43 4.79 -27.13
C GLN A 141 -4.68 5.56 -26.02
N ARG A 142 -4.79 5.11 -24.78
CA ARG A 142 -4.13 5.75 -23.63
C ARG A 142 -2.72 5.17 -23.43
N GLY A 143 -1.78 5.99 -22.98
CA GLY A 143 -0.44 5.51 -22.61
C GLY A 143 -0.38 4.78 -21.24
N PHE A 144 -1.47 4.89 -20.44
CA PHE A 144 -1.55 4.33 -19.10
C PHE A 144 -2.99 4.02 -18.70
N VAL A 145 -3.25 2.81 -18.22
CA VAL A 145 -4.54 2.39 -17.65
C VAL A 145 -4.32 1.47 -16.44
N TRP A 146 -5.00 1.74 -15.34
CA TRP A 146 -5.02 0.84 -14.21
C TRP A 146 -5.85 -0.41 -14.51
N LEU A 147 -5.26 -1.59 -14.28
CA LEU A 147 -5.94 -2.87 -14.37
C LEU A 147 -6.38 -3.36 -13.00
N LYS A 148 -5.44 -3.43 -12.05
CA LYS A 148 -5.74 -3.85 -10.67
C LYS A 148 -4.75 -3.24 -9.70
N ARG A 149 -5.26 -2.68 -8.59
CA ARG A 149 -4.42 -2.13 -7.51
C ARG A 149 -4.20 -3.18 -6.39
N ASN A 150 -3.15 -2.98 -5.61
CA ASN A 150 -2.88 -3.74 -4.39
C ASN A 150 -2.79 -5.27 -4.59
N LEU A 151 -1.99 -5.73 -5.55
CA LEU A 151 -1.74 -7.16 -5.74
C LEU A 151 -0.99 -7.75 -4.55
N THR A 152 -1.34 -8.99 -4.23
CA THR A 152 -0.51 -9.80 -3.35
C THR A 152 0.79 -10.21 -4.05
N PRO A 153 1.87 -10.54 -3.32
CA PRO A 153 3.12 -11.01 -3.94
C PRO A 153 2.92 -12.24 -4.85
N ARG A 154 1.99 -13.14 -4.50
CA ARG A 154 1.65 -14.30 -5.33
C ARG A 154 0.98 -13.89 -6.64
N GLN A 155 0.05 -12.94 -6.58
CA GLN A 155 -0.62 -12.39 -7.77
C GLN A 155 0.37 -11.68 -8.68
N GLN A 156 1.23 -10.84 -8.10
CA GLN A 156 2.28 -10.15 -8.84
C GLN A 156 3.19 -11.15 -9.56
N GLN A 157 3.65 -12.20 -8.87
CA GLN A 157 4.48 -13.24 -9.47
C GLN A 157 3.76 -14.01 -10.58
N ALA A 158 2.46 -14.32 -10.38
CA ALA A 158 1.66 -15.02 -11.39
C ALA A 158 1.53 -14.19 -12.68
N VAL A 159 1.21 -12.90 -12.56
CA VAL A 159 1.15 -11.98 -13.72
C VAL A 159 2.53 -11.83 -14.38
N ASN A 160 3.60 -11.68 -13.59
CA ASN A 160 4.95 -11.52 -14.13
C ASN A 160 5.39 -12.74 -14.96
N ARG A 161 4.93 -13.95 -14.59
CA ARG A 161 5.22 -15.18 -15.35
C ARG A 161 4.55 -15.24 -16.71
N LEU A 162 3.47 -14.47 -16.94
CA LEU A 162 2.82 -14.38 -18.25
C LEU A 162 3.72 -13.69 -19.29
N GLY A 163 4.62 -12.82 -18.83
CA GLY A 163 5.59 -12.14 -19.70
C GLY A 163 4.94 -11.23 -20.76
N LEU A 164 3.77 -10.65 -20.47
CA LEU A 164 2.98 -9.85 -21.43
C LEU A 164 3.62 -8.46 -21.65
N PRO A 165 4.07 -8.12 -22.87
CA PRO A 165 4.55 -6.78 -23.19
C PRO A 165 3.47 -5.72 -22.93
N GLY A 166 3.87 -4.53 -22.48
CA GLY A 166 2.92 -3.45 -22.18
C GLY A 166 2.21 -3.57 -20.83
N ILE A 167 2.45 -4.64 -20.06
CA ILE A 167 1.93 -4.84 -18.70
C ILE A 167 3.05 -4.59 -17.69
N TYR A 168 2.79 -3.71 -16.72
CA TYR A 168 3.79 -3.22 -15.77
C TYR A 168 3.25 -3.19 -14.35
N PHE A 169 4.16 -3.07 -13.39
CA PHE A 169 3.85 -2.91 -11.98
C PHE A 169 4.33 -1.54 -11.48
N GLN A 170 3.49 -0.92 -10.67
CA GLN A 170 3.85 0.27 -9.91
C GLN A 170 3.78 -0.05 -8.41
N ALA A 171 4.82 0.34 -7.66
CA ALA A 171 4.78 0.23 -6.21
C ALA A 171 3.75 1.21 -5.65
N GLU A 172 2.89 0.70 -4.78
CA GLU A 172 1.88 1.47 -4.05
C GLU A 172 1.88 1.06 -2.57
N THR A 173 1.30 1.90 -1.73
CA THR A 173 1.13 1.61 -0.31
C THR A 173 -0.32 1.25 -0.04
N LYS A 174 -0.55 0.15 0.68
CA LYS A 174 -1.87 -0.27 1.15
C LYS A 174 -1.95 -0.15 2.66
N ARG A 175 -2.95 0.59 3.16
CA ARG A 175 -3.27 0.63 4.58
C ARG A 175 -3.96 -0.66 5.01
N VAL A 176 -3.52 -1.24 6.12
CA VAL A 176 -4.00 -2.53 6.65
C VAL A 176 -4.35 -2.37 8.13
N TYR A 177 -5.44 -2.99 8.54
CA TYR A 177 -6.01 -2.95 9.89
C TYR A 177 -5.99 -4.36 10.49
N PRO A 178 -4.91 -4.77 11.19
CA PRO A 178 -4.75 -6.16 11.65
C PRO A 178 -5.80 -6.61 12.65
N GLN A 179 -6.43 -5.67 13.37
CA GLN A 179 -7.50 -5.97 14.34
C GLN A 179 -8.89 -6.04 13.71
N GLY A 180 -8.99 -5.82 12.38
CA GLY A 180 -10.26 -5.90 11.66
C GLY A 180 -11.35 -5.00 12.26
N ASN A 181 -12.54 -5.55 12.37
CA ASN A 181 -13.74 -4.86 12.86
C ASN A 181 -13.62 -4.35 14.31
N LEU A 182 -12.79 -5.03 15.13
CA LEU A 182 -12.66 -4.75 16.56
C LEU A 182 -12.36 -3.27 16.89
N THR A 183 -11.65 -2.59 16.00
CA THR A 183 -11.24 -1.19 16.20
C THR A 183 -11.77 -0.25 15.11
N ALA A 184 -12.72 -0.71 14.28
CA ALA A 184 -13.16 -0.01 13.08
C ALA A 184 -13.64 1.42 13.33
N HIS A 185 -14.54 1.63 14.29
CA HIS A 185 -15.08 2.97 14.59
C HIS A 185 -14.02 3.89 15.21
N LEU A 186 -13.17 3.33 16.08
CA LEU A 186 -12.11 4.10 16.73
C LEU A 186 -11.03 4.52 15.73
N ILE A 187 -10.46 3.55 15.02
CA ILE A 187 -9.36 3.80 14.09
C ILE A 187 -9.88 4.49 12.82
N GLY A 188 -11.09 4.11 12.37
CA GLY A 188 -11.62 4.55 11.09
C GLY A 188 -10.89 3.88 9.93
N PHE A 189 -10.77 4.61 8.83
CA PHE A 189 -10.12 4.10 7.61
C PHE A 189 -9.53 5.25 6.78
N ALA A 190 -8.58 4.90 5.94
CA ALA A 190 -7.99 5.77 4.93
C ALA A 190 -8.43 5.35 3.52
N ASP A 191 -8.37 6.30 2.57
CA ASP A 191 -8.61 6.01 1.16
C ASP A 191 -7.39 5.35 0.49
N VAL A 192 -7.54 5.08 -0.80
CA VAL A 192 -6.48 4.47 -1.63
C VAL A 192 -5.25 5.35 -1.80
N ASP A 193 -5.36 6.65 -1.55
CA ASP A 193 -4.28 7.63 -1.62
C ASP A 193 -3.71 7.94 -0.23
N SER A 194 -4.03 7.09 0.77
CA SER A 194 -3.55 7.17 2.16
C SER A 194 -4.02 8.40 2.92
N ARG A 195 -5.19 8.99 2.58
CA ARG A 195 -5.82 10.07 3.35
C ARG A 195 -6.82 9.49 4.33
N GLY A 196 -6.79 9.95 5.57
CA GLY A 196 -7.74 9.53 6.59
C GLY A 196 -9.15 10.08 6.33
N LEU A 197 -10.16 9.17 6.29
CA LEU A 197 -11.56 9.54 6.03
C LEU A 197 -12.42 9.49 7.28
N ALA A 198 -12.08 8.69 8.27
CA ALA A 198 -12.85 8.54 9.51
C ALA A 198 -11.94 8.24 10.71
N GLY A 199 -12.45 8.38 11.92
CA GLY A 199 -11.80 8.00 13.17
C GLY A 199 -10.44 8.67 13.41
N VAL A 200 -9.54 7.96 14.09
CA VAL A 200 -8.17 8.39 14.36
C VAL A 200 -7.40 8.66 13.08
N GLU A 201 -7.61 7.85 12.04
CA GLU A 201 -7.00 8.06 10.72
C GLU A 201 -7.27 9.46 10.18
N LYS A 202 -8.51 9.96 10.32
CA LYS A 202 -8.89 11.31 9.90
C LYS A 202 -8.42 12.38 10.87
N SER A 203 -8.63 12.16 12.17
CA SER A 203 -8.37 13.18 13.18
C SER A 203 -6.88 13.51 13.32
N PHE A 204 -6.01 12.55 13.01
CA PHE A 204 -4.56 12.67 13.06
C PHE A 204 -3.91 12.55 11.68
N ASP A 205 -4.65 12.88 10.60
CA ASP A 205 -4.18 12.69 9.23
C ASP A 205 -2.83 13.36 8.96
N ASP A 206 -2.68 14.63 9.33
CA ASP A 206 -1.44 15.41 9.15
C ASP A 206 -0.26 14.81 9.92
N LEU A 207 -0.51 14.28 11.13
CA LEU A 207 0.53 13.65 11.96
C LEU A 207 0.94 12.28 11.40
N LEU A 208 -0.01 11.54 10.85
CA LEU A 208 0.22 10.23 10.28
C LEU A 208 0.90 10.31 8.91
N GLN A 209 0.61 11.33 8.12
CA GLN A 209 1.26 11.57 6.83
C GLN A 209 2.72 12.03 7.05
N GLY A 210 3.66 11.21 6.58
CA GLY A 210 5.08 11.49 6.74
C GLY A 210 5.63 11.32 8.16
N GLY A 211 4.86 10.72 9.06
CA GLY A 211 5.27 10.45 10.44
C GLY A 211 6.33 9.34 10.50
N GLU A 212 7.46 9.64 11.14
CA GLU A 212 8.54 8.67 11.34
C GLU A 212 8.30 7.76 12.57
N ARG A 213 7.36 8.13 13.44
CA ARG A 213 7.08 7.41 14.68
C ARG A 213 5.63 6.95 14.72
N PRO A 214 5.35 5.75 15.27
CA PRO A 214 3.99 5.29 15.47
C PRO A 214 3.18 6.25 16.35
N LEU A 215 1.91 6.44 16.01
CA LEU A 215 0.93 7.09 16.87
C LEU A 215 0.46 6.07 17.92
N GLN A 216 0.85 6.27 19.15
CA GLN A 216 0.43 5.42 20.27
C GLN A 216 -0.86 5.96 20.90
N LEU A 217 -1.87 5.09 21.01
CA LEU A 217 -3.14 5.38 21.65
C LEU A 217 -3.18 4.84 23.09
N SER A 218 -4.09 5.36 23.90
CA SER A 218 -4.38 4.87 25.26
C SER A 218 -5.15 3.54 25.29
N ILE A 219 -5.70 3.12 24.14
CA ILE A 219 -6.48 1.89 24.01
C ILE A 219 -5.63 0.66 24.33
N ASP A 220 -6.26 -0.31 25.04
CA ASP A 220 -5.75 -1.65 25.22
C ASP A 220 -6.61 -2.63 24.42
N VAL A 221 -6.03 -3.25 23.39
CA VAL A 221 -6.75 -4.13 22.47
C VAL A 221 -7.42 -5.32 23.17
N ARG A 222 -6.86 -5.77 24.31
CA ARG A 222 -7.44 -6.87 25.10
C ARG A 222 -8.72 -6.42 25.81
N VAL A 223 -8.71 -5.20 26.38
CA VAL A 223 -9.89 -4.60 27.00
C VAL A 223 -10.93 -4.27 25.94
N GLN A 224 -10.49 -3.79 24.77
CA GLN A 224 -11.34 -3.57 23.60
C GLN A 224 -12.08 -4.85 23.18
N HIS A 225 -11.36 -5.98 23.11
CA HIS A 225 -11.94 -7.26 22.76
C HIS A 225 -12.98 -7.74 23.79
N ILE A 226 -12.68 -7.64 25.08
CA ILE A 226 -13.62 -8.03 26.14
C ILE A 226 -14.90 -7.19 26.06
N LEU A 227 -14.77 -5.86 25.93
CA LEU A 227 -15.94 -4.98 25.82
C LEU A 227 -16.77 -5.29 24.56
N HIS A 228 -16.12 -5.54 23.43
CA HIS A 228 -16.77 -5.91 22.19
C HIS A 228 -17.59 -7.20 22.32
N GLU A 229 -17.00 -8.25 22.90
CA GLU A 229 -17.66 -9.55 23.10
C GLU A 229 -18.86 -9.43 24.05
N GLU A 230 -18.70 -8.74 25.20
CA GLU A 230 -19.78 -8.60 26.17
C GLU A 230 -20.92 -7.72 25.62
N LEU A 231 -20.58 -6.65 24.89
CA LEU A 231 -21.59 -5.80 24.26
C LEU A 231 -22.34 -6.55 23.14
N SER A 232 -21.62 -7.32 22.34
CA SER A 232 -22.22 -8.15 21.27
C SER A 232 -23.19 -9.17 21.87
N ARG A 233 -22.80 -9.82 22.99
CA ARG A 233 -23.66 -10.77 23.70
C ARG A 233 -24.90 -10.08 24.24
N ALA A 234 -24.75 -8.93 24.89
CA ALA A 234 -25.87 -8.18 25.42
C ALA A 234 -26.86 -7.74 24.31
N ILE A 235 -26.37 -7.29 23.17
CA ILE A 235 -27.21 -6.95 22.03
C ILE A 235 -28.01 -8.16 21.54
N ALA A 236 -27.37 -9.34 21.47
CA ALA A 236 -28.06 -10.57 21.08
C ALA A 236 -29.11 -11.00 22.11
N ASP A 237 -28.78 -11.01 23.40
CA ASP A 237 -29.66 -11.45 24.49
C ASP A 237 -30.89 -10.55 24.65
N PHE A 238 -30.74 -9.25 24.44
CA PHE A 238 -31.81 -8.25 24.59
C PHE A 238 -32.42 -7.82 23.24
N HIS A 239 -32.04 -8.46 22.15
CA HIS A 239 -32.51 -8.13 20.79
C HIS A 239 -32.34 -6.64 20.45
N GLY A 240 -31.22 -6.05 20.88
CA GLY A 240 -30.87 -4.67 20.61
C GLY A 240 -30.53 -4.46 19.14
N ILE A 241 -30.81 -3.27 18.62
CA ILE A 241 -30.42 -2.87 17.23
C ILE A 241 -28.97 -2.41 17.15
N GLY A 242 -28.32 -2.18 18.29
CA GLY A 242 -26.95 -1.74 18.42
C GLY A 242 -26.64 -1.32 19.83
N GLY A 243 -25.40 -0.96 20.09
CA GLY A 243 -24.93 -0.52 21.39
C GLY A 243 -23.59 0.17 21.33
N ALA A 244 -23.24 0.87 22.39
CA ALA A 244 -21.94 1.48 22.56
C ALA A 244 -21.40 1.26 23.97
N GLY A 245 -20.10 1.17 24.12
CA GLY A 245 -19.43 1.05 25.41
C GLY A 245 -18.11 1.79 25.43
N VAL A 246 -17.78 2.38 26.59
CA VAL A 246 -16.51 3.07 26.85
C VAL A 246 -15.98 2.62 28.19
N ILE A 247 -14.70 2.26 28.25
CA ILE A 247 -13.98 1.99 29.49
C ILE A 247 -12.87 3.03 29.63
N MET A 248 -12.85 3.73 30.77
CA MET A 248 -11.94 4.84 31.03
C MET A 248 -11.22 4.62 32.38
N ASP A 249 -9.94 4.93 32.44
CA ASP A 249 -9.21 5.06 33.68
C ASP A 249 -9.58 6.38 34.37
N LEU A 250 -10.22 6.30 35.54
CA LEU A 250 -10.70 7.48 36.24
C LEU A 250 -9.58 8.35 36.83
N LYS A 251 -8.35 7.84 36.94
CA LYS A 251 -7.22 8.59 37.52
C LYS A 251 -6.53 9.42 36.45
N THR A 252 -6.40 8.88 35.25
CA THR A 252 -5.65 9.50 34.14
C THR A 252 -6.57 10.16 33.11
N GLY A 253 -7.85 9.72 33.03
CA GLY A 253 -8.78 10.09 31.94
C GLY A 253 -8.54 9.34 30.65
N GLU A 254 -7.61 8.37 30.63
CA GLU A 254 -7.32 7.59 29.43
C GLU A 254 -8.48 6.67 29.06
N VAL A 255 -8.90 6.72 27.81
CA VAL A 255 -9.87 5.77 27.25
C VAL A 255 -9.13 4.46 26.92
N LEU A 256 -9.47 3.39 27.63
CA LEU A 256 -8.88 2.07 27.46
C LEU A 256 -9.59 1.23 26.42
N SER A 257 -10.89 1.50 26.20
CA SER A 257 -11.72 0.84 25.19
C SER A 257 -12.87 1.75 24.77
N LEU A 258 -13.19 1.71 23.49
CA LEU A 258 -14.35 2.37 22.88
C LEU A 258 -14.91 1.46 21.79
N VAL A 259 -16.13 0.97 21.99
CA VAL A 259 -16.82 0.04 21.10
C VAL A 259 -18.13 0.65 20.65
N SER A 260 -18.42 0.53 19.36
CA SER A 260 -19.70 0.84 18.73
C SER A 260 -20.13 -0.36 17.88
N LEU A 261 -21.37 -0.83 18.06
CA LEU A 261 -21.95 -1.97 17.33
C LEU A 261 -23.30 -1.61 16.72
N PRO A 262 -23.65 -2.16 15.54
CA PRO A 262 -22.84 -3.06 14.72
C PRO A 262 -21.61 -2.37 14.15
N ASP A 263 -20.56 -3.15 13.87
CA ASP A 263 -19.31 -2.69 13.30
C ASP A 263 -19.18 -3.01 11.80
N PHE A 264 -18.03 -2.70 11.22
CA PHE A 264 -17.75 -2.91 9.81
C PHE A 264 -16.28 -3.28 9.57
N ASP A 265 -15.95 -3.80 8.38
CA ASP A 265 -14.58 -4.05 7.99
C ASP A 265 -13.90 -2.74 7.49
N PRO A 266 -12.94 -2.17 8.23
CA PRO A 266 -12.27 -0.92 7.83
C PRO A 266 -11.41 -1.07 6.58
N ALA A 267 -11.07 -2.30 6.17
CA ALA A 267 -10.38 -2.55 4.91
C ALA A 267 -11.32 -2.46 3.69
N ARG A 268 -12.65 -2.53 3.90
CA ARG A 268 -13.70 -2.47 2.87
C ARG A 268 -14.87 -1.60 3.30
N PRO A 269 -14.65 -0.32 3.63
CA PRO A 269 -15.70 0.54 4.18
C PRO A 269 -16.85 0.80 3.20
N GLY A 270 -16.60 0.62 1.90
CA GLY A 270 -17.63 0.76 0.86
C GLY A 270 -18.69 -0.36 0.85
N ASP A 271 -18.40 -1.52 1.43
CA ASP A 271 -19.33 -2.65 1.56
C ASP A 271 -20.28 -2.48 2.76
N ALA A 272 -19.95 -1.55 3.68
CA ALA A 272 -20.69 -1.31 4.90
C ALA A 272 -21.89 -0.38 4.67
N SER A 273 -23.01 -0.65 5.36
CA SER A 273 -24.15 0.27 5.39
C SER A 273 -23.85 1.54 6.21
N ASP A 274 -24.63 2.59 6.02
CA ASP A 274 -24.50 3.81 6.83
C ASP A 274 -24.74 3.54 8.31
N ASP A 275 -25.63 2.62 8.64
CA ASP A 275 -25.92 2.21 10.02
C ASP A 275 -24.75 1.52 10.69
N THR A 276 -24.04 0.63 9.99
CA THR A 276 -22.86 -0.05 10.53
C THR A 276 -21.65 0.89 10.61
N ARG A 277 -21.57 1.94 9.79
CA ARG A 277 -20.51 2.96 9.87
C ARG A 277 -20.79 4.05 10.91
N PHE A 278 -22.01 4.14 11.41
CA PHE A 278 -22.40 5.14 12.40
C PHE A 278 -21.77 4.81 13.75
N ASP A 279 -20.88 5.67 14.22
CA ASP A 279 -20.26 5.53 15.55
C ASP A 279 -21.24 5.94 16.66
N ARG A 280 -21.88 4.95 17.26
CA ARG A 280 -22.86 5.13 18.35
C ARG A 280 -22.24 5.66 19.63
N ALA A 281 -20.92 5.45 19.82
CA ALA A 281 -20.23 5.90 21.02
C ALA A 281 -19.98 7.42 21.04
N THR A 282 -19.72 8.01 19.85
CA THR A 282 -19.33 9.42 19.74
C THR A 282 -20.37 10.30 19.06
N LEU A 283 -21.21 9.75 18.17
CA LEU A 283 -22.21 10.48 17.41
C LEU A 283 -23.65 10.19 17.87
N GLY A 284 -23.84 9.13 18.66
CA GLY A 284 -25.16 8.71 19.13
C GLY A 284 -25.76 9.72 20.12
N LEU A 285 -27.03 10.04 19.95
CA LEU A 285 -27.83 10.86 20.87
C LEU A 285 -28.88 9.97 21.50
N TYR A 286 -28.86 9.86 22.83
CA TYR A 286 -29.74 8.96 23.57
C TYR A 286 -30.46 9.69 24.67
N GLU A 287 -31.72 9.28 24.93
CA GLU A 287 -32.42 9.66 26.14
C GLU A 287 -31.92 8.83 27.31
N MET A 288 -31.09 9.41 28.14
CA MET A 288 -30.38 8.71 29.23
C MET A 288 -31.32 8.33 30.40
N GLY A 289 -32.54 8.89 30.42
CA GLY A 289 -33.53 8.63 31.45
C GLY A 289 -32.98 8.93 32.86
N SER A 290 -33.21 8.01 33.80
CA SER A 290 -32.76 8.16 35.18
C SER A 290 -31.25 8.16 35.37
N THR A 291 -30.42 7.72 34.43
CA THR A 291 -28.99 7.85 34.46
C THR A 291 -28.56 9.32 34.55
N PHE A 292 -29.35 10.24 33.96
CA PHE A 292 -29.06 11.67 34.00
C PHE A 292 -29.19 12.28 35.41
N LYS A 293 -29.90 11.59 36.35
CA LYS A 293 -30.02 12.02 37.78
C LYS A 293 -28.69 12.10 38.50
N ILE A 294 -27.66 11.36 38.03
CA ILE A 294 -26.28 11.49 38.54
C ILE A 294 -25.81 12.93 38.38
N PHE A 295 -26.00 13.51 37.19
CA PHE A 295 -25.60 14.90 36.92
C PHE A 295 -26.47 15.90 37.67
N ASN A 296 -27.78 15.70 37.74
CA ASN A 296 -28.69 16.58 38.47
C ASN A 296 -28.33 16.62 39.96
N THR A 297 -28.05 15.45 40.58
CA THR A 297 -27.66 15.37 42.01
C THR A 297 -26.27 16.02 42.20
N ALA A 298 -25.32 15.76 41.34
CA ALA A 298 -23.99 16.37 41.40
C ALA A 298 -24.06 17.91 41.32
N ILE A 299 -24.86 18.45 40.35
CA ILE A 299 -25.03 19.88 40.18
C ILE A 299 -25.70 20.50 41.43
N ALA A 300 -26.73 19.85 42.00
CA ALA A 300 -27.40 20.34 43.19
C ALA A 300 -26.46 20.42 44.41
N LEU A 301 -25.60 19.43 44.58
CA LEU A 301 -24.61 19.40 45.68
C LEU A 301 -23.46 20.39 45.42
N ASP A 302 -22.93 20.47 44.20
CA ASP A 302 -21.79 21.33 43.87
C ASP A 302 -22.15 22.81 43.92
N SER A 303 -23.37 23.18 43.47
CA SER A 303 -23.88 24.54 43.55
C SER A 303 -24.31 24.97 44.94
N GLY A 304 -24.37 24.07 45.91
CA GLY A 304 -24.85 24.32 47.26
C GLY A 304 -26.40 24.52 47.30
N SER A 305 -27.12 24.19 46.23
CA SER A 305 -28.59 24.26 46.21
C SER A 305 -29.26 23.21 47.11
N ALA A 306 -28.53 22.11 47.37
CA ALA A 306 -28.94 21.06 48.28
C ALA A 306 -27.71 20.46 48.99
N THR A 307 -27.94 19.83 50.13
CA THR A 307 -26.93 19.05 50.89
C THR A 307 -27.44 17.63 51.12
N LEU A 308 -26.57 16.69 51.48
CA LEU A 308 -26.97 15.32 51.76
C LEU A 308 -27.97 15.19 52.90
N ALA A 309 -28.07 16.22 53.78
CA ALA A 309 -29.05 16.28 54.88
C ALA A 309 -30.42 16.76 54.47
N ASP A 310 -30.53 17.36 53.28
CA ASP A 310 -31.79 17.86 52.77
C ASP A 310 -32.64 16.74 52.17
N GLY A 311 -33.91 17.01 51.99
CA GLY A 311 -34.85 16.10 51.35
C GLY A 311 -36.10 16.83 50.86
N PHE A 312 -36.93 16.08 50.15
CA PHE A 312 -38.11 16.62 49.50
C PHE A 312 -39.32 15.70 49.70
N ASP A 313 -40.50 16.30 49.68
CA ASP A 313 -41.77 15.57 49.77
C ASP A 313 -42.12 14.88 48.44
N ALA A 314 -41.91 13.57 48.41
CA ALA A 314 -42.26 12.70 47.28
C ALA A 314 -43.55 11.90 47.56
N SER A 315 -44.43 12.37 48.47
CA SER A 315 -45.65 11.66 48.85
C SER A 315 -46.74 11.73 47.75
N LYS A 316 -46.70 12.75 46.91
CA LYS A 316 -47.70 12.99 45.84
C LYS A 316 -47.08 13.42 44.54
N PRO A 317 -47.67 13.00 43.40
CA PRO A 317 -47.24 13.46 42.07
C PRO A 317 -47.26 14.98 41.92
N ILE A 318 -46.26 15.51 41.23
CA ILE A 318 -46.18 16.95 40.89
C ILE A 318 -46.88 17.21 39.56
N LYS A 319 -47.62 18.33 39.46
CA LYS A 319 -48.22 18.78 38.20
C LYS A 319 -47.58 20.10 37.76
N ILE A 320 -46.94 20.10 36.65
CA ILE A 320 -46.25 21.27 36.08
C ILE A 320 -46.57 21.38 34.59
N GLY A 321 -47.11 22.56 34.16
CA GLY A 321 -47.33 22.85 32.75
C GLY A 321 -48.24 21.86 32.02
N GLY A 322 -49.22 21.27 32.75
CA GLY A 322 -50.11 20.24 32.18
C GLY A 322 -49.57 18.81 32.24
N TYR A 323 -48.31 18.62 32.61
CA TYR A 323 -47.73 17.31 32.78
C TYR A 323 -47.82 16.85 34.23
N ARG A 324 -48.00 15.53 34.40
CA ARG A 324 -47.94 14.86 35.73
C ARG A 324 -46.61 14.11 35.84
N ILE A 325 -45.82 14.45 36.82
CA ILE A 325 -44.56 13.76 37.19
C ILE A 325 -44.89 12.81 38.32
N ASP A 326 -44.61 11.54 38.13
CA ASP A 326 -44.84 10.48 39.11
C ASP A 326 -43.60 9.57 39.24
N ASP A 327 -43.45 8.88 40.37
CA ASP A 327 -42.40 7.89 40.54
C ASP A 327 -42.87 6.52 40.04
N TYR A 328 -41.97 5.79 39.33
CA TYR A 328 -42.30 4.46 38.81
C TYR A 328 -42.57 3.44 39.95
N HIS A 329 -41.76 3.51 41.01
CA HIS A 329 -41.90 2.71 42.25
C HIS A 329 -41.90 3.64 43.48
N GLY A 330 -42.89 4.53 43.53
CA GLY A 330 -43.00 5.58 44.55
C GLY A 330 -42.96 5.05 45.98
N LYS A 331 -42.24 5.75 46.86
CA LYS A 331 -42.21 5.47 48.31
C LYS A 331 -43.29 6.25 49.06
N TYR A 332 -43.92 7.23 48.40
CA TYR A 332 -45.06 8.04 48.87
C TYR A 332 -44.78 8.66 50.24
N ARG A 333 -43.59 9.19 50.47
CA ARG A 333 -43.17 9.86 51.70
C ARG A 333 -42.09 10.89 51.41
N PHE A 334 -41.70 11.64 52.46
CA PHE A 334 -40.51 12.48 52.40
C PHE A 334 -39.27 11.61 52.15
N LEU A 335 -38.39 12.02 51.24
CA LEU A 335 -37.17 11.35 50.89
C LEU A 335 -35.98 12.32 51.07
N SER A 336 -34.90 11.85 51.72
CA SER A 336 -33.61 12.54 51.72
C SER A 336 -32.93 12.48 50.36
N ILE A 337 -31.98 13.36 50.08
CA ILE A 337 -31.21 13.36 48.80
C ILE A 337 -30.60 11.98 48.51
N PRO A 338 -29.93 11.27 49.46
CA PRO A 338 -29.47 9.91 49.24
C PRO A 338 -30.60 8.93 48.87
N GLU A 339 -31.77 9.05 49.50
CA GLU A 339 -32.92 8.19 49.19
C GLU A 339 -33.54 8.52 47.82
N ILE A 340 -33.63 9.81 47.47
CA ILE A 340 -34.07 10.25 46.11
C ILE A 340 -33.21 9.62 45.05
N PHE A 341 -31.87 9.66 45.24
CA PHE A 341 -30.94 9.06 44.30
C PHE A 341 -31.06 7.53 44.30
N THR A 342 -31.06 6.87 45.46
CA THR A 342 -31.16 5.41 45.62
C THR A 342 -32.42 4.84 45.00
N TYR A 343 -33.59 5.49 45.23
CA TYR A 343 -34.87 5.03 44.70
C TYR A 343 -35.20 5.60 43.31
N SER A 344 -34.31 6.40 42.76
CA SER A 344 -34.51 7.05 41.45
C SER A 344 -35.84 7.82 41.39
N SER A 345 -36.18 8.59 42.46
CA SER A 345 -37.43 9.38 42.49
C SER A 345 -37.42 10.44 41.40
N ASN A 346 -38.52 10.54 40.65
CA ASN A 346 -38.77 11.63 39.69
C ASN A 346 -39.37 12.84 40.40
N ILE A 347 -40.05 12.62 41.50
CA ILE A 347 -40.74 13.66 42.29
C ILE A 347 -39.74 14.41 43.14
N GLY A 348 -38.94 13.69 43.90
CA GLY A 348 -37.91 14.25 44.77
C GLY A 348 -36.75 14.81 44.01
#